data_14b14e606214263b0923fe3da7c89c5e
#
_entry.id   14b14e606214263b0923fe3da7c89c5e
#
_cell.length_a   1.000
_cell.length_b   1.000
_cell.length_c   1.000
_cell.angle_alpha   90.00
_cell.angle_beta   90.00
_cell.angle_gamma   90.00
#
_symmetry.space_group_name_H-M   'P 1'
#
loop_
_entity.id
_entity.type
_entity.pdbx_description
1 polymer ?
#
loop_
_entity_poly.entity_id
_entity_poly.type
_entity_poly.pdbx_seq_one_letter_code
_entity_poly.pdbx_strand_id
1 'polypeptide(L)'
;MCIRDRIYNKQYWKLPILYGTVGAGLALYINENRTYKPLKREYDAYTDKNLTRTPELDALQAKMIRSNTRRQVYLGLTVASYIYFIGDAAVNYSTNDVSNVKKATTLACIFPGAGQIYNKSYWKVPFVVGGFAAMIYCIDWNNRGYQRFKKAYRLLSDYEQNPDKYPDGPTDEFHGRYSADYIRNLRNNFRRNRDLCIIISAGLYVLQIVDAHVDAHLKDYDISDDLTMNLEPMVDYTYVPSLGGNRPVFGLS
;
A
#
# COMPACT_ATOMS: atom_id res chain seq x y z
N MET A 1 11.52 -19.80 -1.97
CA MET A 1 12.40 -18.74 -2.43
C MET A 1 13.14 -18.08 -1.26
N CYS A 2 12.53 -17.33 -0.36
CA CYS A 2 13.25 -16.58 0.71
C CYS A 2 14.21 -17.40 1.62
N ILE A 3 13.93 -18.66 1.89
CA ILE A 3 14.75 -19.50 2.78
C ILE A 3 16.03 -19.94 2.06
N ARG A 4 15.91 -20.47 0.84
CA ARG A 4 17.01 -20.94 0.02
C ARG A 4 18.00 -19.81 -0.29
N ASP A 5 17.48 -18.61 -0.58
CA ASP A 5 18.30 -17.46 -0.97
C ASP A 5 19.12 -16.92 0.21
N ARG A 6 18.59 -17.00 1.44
CA ARG A 6 19.32 -16.63 2.68
C ARG A 6 20.38 -17.64 3.07
N ILE A 7 20.13 -18.93 2.83
CA ILE A 7 21.13 -19.99 2.99
C ILE A 7 22.28 -19.75 2.02
N TYR A 8 21.98 -19.42 0.77
CA TYR A 8 22.97 -19.11 -0.26
C TYR A 8 23.80 -17.88 0.09
N ASN A 9 23.18 -16.82 0.63
CA ASN A 9 23.85 -15.57 1.02
C ASN A 9 24.53 -15.61 2.41
N LYS A 10 24.63 -16.79 3.06
CA LYS A 10 25.23 -16.98 4.40
C LYS A 10 24.63 -16.09 5.51
N GLN A 11 23.39 -15.63 5.35
CA GLN A 11 22.69 -14.77 6.31
C GLN A 11 21.74 -15.56 7.23
N TYR A 12 22.24 -16.68 7.78
CA TYR A 12 21.44 -17.60 8.61
C TYR A 12 20.81 -16.95 9.85
N TRP A 13 21.45 -15.92 10.40
CA TRP A 13 20.97 -15.22 11.59
C TRP A 13 19.63 -14.51 11.39
N LYS A 14 19.26 -14.16 10.14
CA LYS A 14 17.98 -13.54 9.80
C LYS A 14 16.81 -14.53 9.79
N LEU A 15 17.05 -15.83 9.67
CA LEU A 15 16.02 -16.86 9.64
C LEU A 15 15.25 -16.96 10.97
N PRO A 16 15.91 -17.05 12.15
CA PRO A 16 15.19 -17.06 13.42
C PRO A 16 14.33 -15.82 13.65
N ILE A 17 14.82 -14.64 13.22
CA ILE A 17 14.09 -13.38 13.35
C ILE A 17 12.85 -13.40 12.46
N LEU A 18 12.96 -13.86 11.20
CA LEU A 18 11.82 -14.01 10.29
C LEU A 18 10.73 -14.91 10.90
N TYR A 19 11.11 -16.12 11.32
CA TYR A 19 10.14 -17.05 11.90
C TYR A 19 9.58 -16.55 13.23
N GLY A 20 10.41 -15.91 14.06
CA GLY A 20 9.99 -15.32 15.33
C GLY A 20 8.98 -14.20 15.13
N THR A 21 9.23 -13.26 14.24
CA THR A 21 8.32 -12.12 14.00
C THR A 21 7.01 -12.55 13.35
N VAL A 22 7.06 -13.42 12.33
CA VAL A 22 5.87 -13.94 11.67
C VAL A 22 5.08 -14.84 12.61
N GLY A 23 5.75 -15.74 13.34
CA GLY A 23 5.11 -16.65 14.30
C GLY A 23 4.45 -15.89 15.46
N ALA A 24 5.13 -14.95 16.07
CA ALA A 24 4.58 -14.09 17.13
C ALA A 24 3.39 -13.26 16.63
N GLY A 25 3.51 -12.65 15.46
CA GLY A 25 2.43 -11.86 14.86
C GLY A 25 1.18 -12.69 14.58
N LEU A 26 1.33 -13.90 14.03
CA LEU A 26 0.23 -14.83 13.81
C LEU A 26 -0.39 -15.32 15.13
N ALA A 27 0.42 -15.61 16.15
CA ALA A 27 -0.08 -16.04 17.45
C ALA A 27 -0.93 -14.93 18.11
N LEU A 28 -0.47 -13.68 18.07
CA LEU A 28 -1.20 -12.52 18.56
C LEU A 28 -2.50 -12.29 17.77
N TYR A 29 -2.46 -12.42 16.44
CA TYR A 29 -3.65 -12.33 15.60
C TYR A 29 -4.68 -13.40 15.94
N ILE A 30 -4.26 -14.65 16.11
CA ILE A 30 -5.15 -15.77 16.46
C ILE A 30 -5.76 -15.56 17.85
N ASN A 31 -4.97 -15.09 18.81
CA ASN A 31 -5.44 -14.81 20.16
C ASN A 31 -6.53 -13.71 20.15
N GLU A 32 -6.27 -12.58 19.49
CA GLU A 32 -7.28 -11.50 19.36
C GLU A 32 -8.50 -11.95 18.54
N ASN A 33 -8.32 -12.82 17.55
CA ASN A 33 -9.44 -13.36 16.76
C ASN A 33 -10.36 -14.28 17.60
N ARG A 34 -9.78 -15.01 18.58
CA ARG A 34 -10.56 -15.78 19.55
C ARG A 34 -11.40 -14.89 20.47
N THR A 35 -10.90 -13.72 20.82
CA THR A 35 -11.61 -12.71 21.62
C THR A 35 -12.66 -11.95 20.79
N TYR A 36 -12.33 -11.60 19.56
CA TYR A 36 -13.21 -10.85 18.67
C TYR A 36 -14.47 -11.61 18.24
N LYS A 37 -14.33 -12.89 17.89
CA LYS A 37 -15.45 -13.69 17.37
C LYS A 37 -16.65 -13.78 18.31
N PRO A 38 -16.50 -14.09 19.63
CA PRO A 38 -17.62 -14.12 20.56
C PRO A 38 -18.22 -12.72 20.79
N LEU A 39 -17.38 -11.67 20.93
CA LEU A 39 -17.86 -10.29 21.08
C LEU A 39 -18.71 -9.84 19.89
N LYS A 40 -18.31 -10.23 18.68
CA LYS A 40 -19.09 -9.93 17.47
C LYS A 40 -20.42 -10.68 17.47
N ARG A 41 -20.45 -11.95 17.84
CA ARG A 41 -21.69 -12.74 17.91
C ARG A 41 -22.65 -12.16 18.96
N GLU A 42 -22.13 -11.77 20.11
CA GLU A 42 -22.90 -11.13 21.17
C GLU A 42 -23.48 -9.78 20.71
N TYR A 43 -22.67 -8.95 20.05
CA TYR A 43 -23.12 -7.68 19.47
C TYR A 43 -24.19 -7.89 18.41
N ASP A 44 -23.99 -8.82 17.47
CA ASP A 44 -24.97 -9.14 16.42
C ASP A 44 -26.27 -9.66 17.03
N ALA A 45 -26.20 -10.56 18.04
CA ALA A 45 -27.38 -11.10 18.73
C ALA A 45 -28.14 -10.02 19.54
N TYR A 46 -27.44 -9.05 20.11
CA TYR A 46 -28.06 -7.93 20.84
C TYR A 46 -28.76 -6.97 19.87
N THR A 47 -28.13 -6.69 18.74
CA THR A 47 -28.67 -5.81 17.68
C THR A 47 -29.87 -6.42 16.98
N ASP A 48 -29.93 -7.74 16.84
CA ASP A 48 -31.07 -8.44 16.24
C ASP A 48 -32.29 -8.50 17.18
N LYS A 49 -32.08 -8.41 18.51
CA LYS A 49 -33.17 -8.48 19.50
C LYS A 49 -33.69 -7.12 19.96
N ASN A 50 -32.84 -6.11 19.99
CA ASN A 50 -33.16 -4.77 20.54
C ASN A 50 -32.80 -3.68 19.54
N LEU A 51 -33.82 -2.97 19.09
CA LEU A 51 -33.69 -1.77 18.24
C LEU A 51 -33.26 -0.52 19.02
N THR A 52 -33.28 -0.58 20.37
CA THR A 52 -32.98 0.57 21.22
C THR A 52 -31.49 0.57 21.61
N ARG A 53 -30.85 1.69 21.38
CA ARG A 53 -29.45 1.91 21.77
C ARG A 53 -29.34 2.04 23.29
N THR A 54 -28.66 1.08 23.91
CA THR A 54 -28.42 1.04 25.36
C THR A 54 -26.93 1.32 25.66
N PRO A 55 -26.60 1.86 26.84
CA PRO A 55 -25.21 2.07 27.25
C PRO A 55 -24.37 0.77 27.23
N GLU A 56 -25.01 -0.37 27.50
CA GLU A 56 -24.40 -1.68 27.45
C GLU A 56 -23.98 -2.07 26.02
N LEU A 57 -24.84 -1.76 25.03
CA LEU A 57 -24.55 -2.01 23.62
C LEU A 57 -23.37 -1.14 23.16
N ASP A 58 -23.30 0.13 23.58
CA ASP A 58 -22.17 1.02 23.26
C ASP A 58 -20.85 0.51 23.88
N ALA A 59 -20.89 0.00 25.12
CA ALA A 59 -19.73 -0.58 25.77
C ALA A 59 -19.26 -1.88 25.07
N LEU A 60 -20.21 -2.73 24.64
CA LEU A 60 -19.93 -3.95 23.89
C LEU A 60 -19.33 -3.62 22.52
N GLN A 61 -19.91 -2.64 21.83
CA GLN A 61 -19.41 -2.13 20.55
C GLN A 61 -17.96 -1.60 20.69
N ALA A 62 -17.68 -0.81 21.72
CA ALA A 62 -16.34 -0.28 21.98
C ALA A 62 -15.32 -1.42 22.23
N LYS A 63 -15.67 -2.45 22.99
CA LYS A 63 -14.83 -3.64 23.20
C LYS A 63 -14.56 -4.38 21.88
N MET A 64 -15.60 -4.60 21.09
CA MET A 64 -15.52 -5.28 19.79
C MET A 64 -14.61 -4.49 18.82
N ILE A 65 -14.79 -3.15 18.71
CA ILE A 65 -13.96 -2.30 17.85
C ILE A 65 -12.51 -2.36 18.31
N ARG A 66 -12.23 -2.25 19.61
CA ARG A 66 -10.86 -2.31 20.15
C ARG A 66 -10.16 -3.63 19.83
N SER A 67 -10.84 -4.75 20.03
CA SER A 67 -10.31 -6.08 19.69
C SER A 67 -10.10 -6.23 18.18
N ASN A 68 -11.03 -5.73 17.36
CA ASN A 68 -10.89 -5.73 15.90
C ASN A 68 -9.70 -4.90 15.43
N THR A 69 -9.50 -3.70 15.99
CA THR A 69 -8.37 -2.83 15.67
C THR A 69 -7.03 -3.52 16.02
N ARG A 70 -6.91 -4.10 17.21
CA ARG A 70 -5.70 -4.85 17.60
C ARG A 70 -5.42 -6.01 16.66
N ARG A 71 -6.45 -6.79 16.32
CA ARG A 71 -6.36 -7.89 15.36
C ARG A 71 -5.83 -7.43 14.01
N GLN A 72 -6.37 -6.33 13.47
CA GLN A 72 -5.94 -5.76 12.19
C GLN A 72 -4.50 -5.22 12.26
N VAL A 73 -4.12 -4.57 13.37
CA VAL A 73 -2.75 -4.09 13.59
C VAL A 73 -1.77 -5.27 13.62
N TYR A 74 -2.05 -6.34 14.34
CA TYR A 74 -1.17 -7.51 14.39
C TYR A 74 -1.05 -8.20 13.03
N LEU A 75 -2.16 -8.32 12.28
CA LEU A 75 -2.12 -8.83 10.91
C LEU A 75 -1.26 -7.93 10.01
N GLY A 76 -1.48 -6.62 10.06
CA GLY A 76 -0.74 -5.64 9.29
C GLY A 76 0.76 -5.69 9.57
N LEU A 77 1.17 -5.74 10.85
CA LEU A 77 2.57 -5.88 11.25
C LEU A 77 3.19 -7.19 10.77
N THR A 78 2.45 -8.30 10.83
CA THR A 78 2.91 -9.61 10.34
C THR A 78 3.16 -9.57 8.84
N VAL A 79 2.21 -9.02 8.08
CA VAL A 79 2.33 -8.88 6.62
C VAL A 79 3.49 -7.92 6.27
N ALA A 80 3.59 -6.78 6.95
CA ALA A 80 4.67 -5.81 6.72
C ALA A 80 6.05 -6.40 7.02
N SER A 81 6.21 -7.16 8.11
CA SER A 81 7.46 -7.85 8.41
C SER A 81 7.82 -8.87 7.35
N TYR A 82 6.85 -9.65 6.86
CA TYR A 82 7.06 -10.62 5.80
C TYR A 82 7.50 -9.96 4.48
N ILE A 83 6.83 -8.86 4.09
CA ILE A 83 7.19 -8.07 2.91
C ILE A 83 8.61 -7.50 3.04
N TYR A 84 8.95 -6.95 4.22
CA TYR A 84 10.30 -6.47 4.50
C TYR A 84 11.36 -7.57 4.26
N PHE A 85 11.12 -8.77 4.77
CA PHE A 85 12.05 -9.88 4.60
C PHE A 85 12.13 -10.40 3.15
N ILE A 86 11.05 -10.28 2.36
CA ILE A 86 11.08 -10.56 0.91
C ILE A 86 11.94 -9.51 0.20
N GLY A 87 11.75 -8.23 0.52
CA GLY A 87 12.53 -7.13 -0.05
C GLY A 87 14.03 -7.27 0.27
N ASP A 88 14.35 -7.53 1.54
CA ASP A 88 15.74 -7.80 1.97
C ASP A 88 16.37 -8.99 1.23
N ALA A 89 15.62 -10.07 1.02
CA ALA A 89 16.09 -11.22 0.26
C ALA A 89 16.31 -10.87 -1.23
N ALA A 90 15.42 -10.08 -1.83
CA ALA A 90 15.52 -9.67 -3.23
C ALA A 90 16.74 -8.77 -3.48
N VAL A 91 17.02 -7.83 -2.56
CA VAL A 91 18.19 -6.94 -2.64
C VAL A 91 19.49 -7.72 -2.49
N ASN A 92 19.55 -8.65 -1.52
CA ASN A 92 20.78 -9.38 -1.22
C ASN A 92 21.06 -10.55 -2.17
N TYR A 93 20.04 -11.07 -2.89
CA TYR A 93 20.22 -12.16 -3.86
C TYR A 93 21.10 -11.77 -5.04
N SER A 94 21.22 -10.49 -5.32
CA SER A 94 21.80 -9.96 -6.54
C SER A 94 23.09 -9.17 -6.31
N THR A 95 23.99 -9.67 -5.48
CA THR A 95 25.26 -8.95 -5.22
C THR A 95 26.22 -8.94 -6.40
N ASN A 96 26.11 -9.86 -7.37
CA ASN A 96 27.17 -10.02 -8.37
C ASN A 96 26.82 -9.74 -9.84
N ASP A 97 25.54 -9.74 -10.31
CA ASP A 97 25.30 -9.62 -11.77
C ASP A 97 23.98 -8.97 -12.19
N VAL A 98 23.13 -8.48 -11.29
CA VAL A 98 21.87 -7.87 -11.69
C VAL A 98 21.97 -6.35 -11.62
N SER A 99 21.73 -5.69 -12.75
CA SER A 99 21.72 -4.23 -12.86
C SER A 99 20.85 -3.59 -11.77
N ASN A 100 21.24 -2.40 -11.31
CA ASN A 100 20.49 -1.60 -10.32
C ASN A 100 19.03 -1.41 -10.71
N VAL A 101 18.75 -1.35 -12.02
CA VAL A 101 17.42 -1.28 -12.61
C VAL A 101 16.55 -2.47 -12.22
N LYS A 102 17.06 -3.71 -12.36
CA LYS A 102 16.29 -4.91 -11.98
C LYS A 102 16.00 -4.94 -10.49
N LYS A 103 16.92 -4.49 -9.63
CA LYS A 103 16.73 -4.41 -8.18
C LYS A 103 15.64 -3.40 -7.84
N ALA A 104 15.71 -2.19 -8.38
CA ALA A 104 14.72 -1.13 -8.17
C ALA A 104 13.33 -1.57 -8.61
N THR A 105 13.21 -2.17 -9.80
CA THR A 105 11.94 -2.67 -10.34
C THR A 105 11.36 -3.78 -9.49
N THR A 106 12.18 -4.76 -9.06
CA THR A 106 11.72 -5.86 -8.20
C THR A 106 11.22 -5.33 -6.85
N LEU A 107 11.91 -4.36 -6.25
CA LEU A 107 11.47 -3.73 -5.01
C LEU A 107 10.16 -2.96 -5.19
N ALA A 108 10.01 -2.23 -6.30
CA ALA A 108 8.76 -1.54 -6.63
C ALA A 108 7.58 -2.50 -6.83
N CYS A 109 7.83 -3.70 -7.37
CA CYS A 109 6.83 -4.77 -7.50
C CYS A 109 6.45 -5.43 -6.16
N ILE A 110 7.31 -5.42 -5.15
CA ILE A 110 7.02 -6.04 -3.85
C ILE A 110 6.26 -5.06 -2.95
N PHE A 111 6.73 -3.82 -2.90
CA PHE A 111 6.14 -2.79 -2.06
C PHE A 111 6.11 -1.43 -2.76
N PRO A 112 4.94 -0.76 -2.84
CA PRO A 112 4.83 0.56 -3.43
C PRO A 112 5.73 1.57 -2.72
N GLY A 113 6.60 2.24 -3.49
CA GLY A 113 7.56 3.20 -2.95
C GLY A 113 8.95 2.62 -2.65
N ALA A 114 9.13 1.29 -2.53
CA ALA A 114 10.43 0.71 -2.20
C ALA A 114 11.46 0.89 -3.34
N GLY A 115 11.03 0.86 -4.59
CA GLY A 115 11.89 1.16 -5.74
C GLY A 115 12.39 2.60 -5.71
N GLN A 116 11.54 3.56 -5.36
CA GLN A 116 11.89 4.98 -5.22
C GLN A 116 12.87 5.21 -4.07
N ILE A 117 12.72 4.49 -2.95
CA ILE A 117 13.68 4.52 -1.83
C ILE A 117 15.04 3.98 -2.29
N TYR A 118 15.05 2.86 -3.00
CA TYR A 118 16.29 2.27 -3.53
C TYR A 118 17.00 3.23 -4.49
N ASN A 119 16.23 3.91 -5.34
CA ASN A 119 16.73 4.94 -6.27
C ASN A 119 17.11 6.25 -5.57
N LYS A 120 17.01 6.37 -4.24
CA LYS A 120 17.23 7.61 -3.46
C LYS A 120 16.32 8.78 -3.87
N SER A 121 15.20 8.51 -4.55
CA SER A 121 14.21 9.50 -4.96
C SER A 121 13.16 9.70 -3.85
N TYR A 122 13.61 10.06 -2.65
CA TYR A 122 12.80 10.11 -1.41
C TYR A 122 11.61 11.07 -1.51
N TRP A 123 11.70 12.11 -2.32
CA TRP A 123 10.62 13.09 -2.50
C TRP A 123 9.38 12.48 -3.16
N LYS A 124 9.51 11.42 -3.96
CA LYS A 124 8.40 10.70 -4.61
C LYS A 124 7.66 9.76 -3.65
N VAL A 125 8.33 9.27 -2.61
CA VAL A 125 7.78 8.29 -1.67
C VAL A 125 6.49 8.75 -0.99
N PRO A 126 6.38 9.99 -0.44
CA PRO A 126 5.15 10.47 0.17
C PRO A 126 3.97 10.48 -0.82
N PHE A 127 4.20 10.82 -2.09
CA PHE A 127 3.15 10.84 -3.11
C PHE A 127 2.66 9.42 -3.44
N VAL A 128 3.57 8.46 -3.57
CA VAL A 128 3.21 7.06 -3.82
C VAL A 128 2.44 6.48 -2.63
N VAL A 129 3.01 6.56 -1.43
CA VAL A 129 2.38 6.00 -0.22
C VAL A 129 1.07 6.73 0.10
N GLY A 130 1.03 8.06 0.00
CA GLY A 130 -0.18 8.86 0.21
C GLY A 130 -1.26 8.55 -0.81
N GLY A 131 -0.90 8.37 -2.08
CA GLY A 131 -1.82 7.95 -3.13
C GLY A 131 -2.46 6.59 -2.85
N PHE A 132 -1.67 5.59 -2.47
CA PHE A 132 -2.20 4.28 -2.07
C PHE A 132 -3.05 4.33 -0.81
N ALA A 133 -2.65 5.09 0.20
CA ALA A 133 -3.45 5.28 1.42
C ALA A 133 -4.81 5.91 1.10
N ALA A 134 -4.86 6.93 0.24
CA ALA A 134 -6.10 7.54 -0.22
C ALA A 134 -6.98 6.55 -0.98
N MET A 135 -6.40 5.73 -1.87
CA MET A 135 -7.15 4.71 -2.60
C MET A 135 -7.72 3.63 -1.69
N ILE A 136 -6.95 3.14 -0.72
CA ILE A 136 -7.42 2.17 0.28
C ILE A 136 -8.59 2.77 1.07
N TYR A 137 -8.48 4.03 1.50
CA TYR A 137 -9.56 4.72 2.19
C TYR A 137 -10.82 4.84 1.31
N CYS A 138 -10.69 5.23 0.05
CA CYS A 138 -11.82 5.34 -0.89
C CYS A 138 -12.49 3.97 -1.14
N ILE A 139 -11.70 2.90 -1.28
CA ILE A 139 -12.21 1.53 -1.45
C ILE A 139 -13.00 1.11 -0.21
N ASP A 140 -12.45 1.32 0.99
CA ASP A 140 -13.09 0.97 2.25
C ASP A 140 -14.38 1.77 2.48
N TRP A 141 -14.35 3.08 2.23
CA TRP A 141 -15.54 3.95 2.31
C TRP A 141 -16.67 3.47 1.40
N ASN A 142 -16.37 3.22 0.13
CA ASN A 142 -17.37 2.73 -0.83
C ASN A 142 -17.83 1.32 -0.49
N ASN A 143 -16.94 0.46 0.01
CA ASN A 143 -17.30 -0.89 0.42
C ASN A 143 -18.24 -0.90 1.64
N ARG A 144 -18.00 -0.02 2.63
CA ARG A 144 -18.91 0.15 3.77
C ARG A 144 -20.29 0.62 3.32
N GLY A 145 -20.35 1.62 2.44
CA GLY A 145 -21.60 2.08 1.82
C GLY A 145 -22.33 0.95 1.08
N TYR A 146 -21.60 0.19 0.26
CA TYR A 146 -22.13 -0.97 -0.45
C TYR A 146 -22.74 -2.01 0.50
N GLN A 147 -22.04 -2.39 1.57
CA GLN A 147 -22.53 -3.39 2.53
C GLN A 147 -23.77 -2.88 3.30
N ARG A 148 -23.79 -1.59 3.68
CA ARG A 148 -24.93 -0.95 4.33
C ARG A 148 -26.19 -1.01 3.47
N PHE A 149 -26.11 -0.54 2.23
CA PHE A 149 -27.26 -0.54 1.32
C PHE A 149 -27.61 -1.95 0.81
N LYS A 150 -26.68 -2.87 0.75
CA LYS A 150 -26.95 -4.27 0.47
C LYS A 150 -27.78 -4.91 1.57
N LYS A 151 -27.47 -4.64 2.85
CA LYS A 151 -28.25 -5.13 4.00
C LYS A 151 -29.66 -4.52 3.98
N ALA A 152 -29.78 -3.21 3.82
CA ALA A 152 -31.05 -2.50 3.76
C ALA A 152 -31.94 -3.00 2.61
N TYR A 153 -31.40 -3.16 1.41
CA TYR A 153 -32.11 -3.70 0.26
C TYR A 153 -32.64 -5.11 0.52
N ARG A 154 -31.82 -5.98 1.13
CA ARG A 154 -32.22 -7.36 1.43
C ARG A 154 -33.39 -7.41 2.40
N LEU A 155 -33.32 -6.62 3.48
CA LEU A 155 -34.38 -6.57 4.50
C LEU A 155 -35.69 -6.00 3.92
N LEU A 156 -35.60 -4.93 3.12
CA LEU A 156 -36.78 -4.33 2.50
C LEU A 156 -37.39 -5.25 1.43
N SER A 157 -36.58 -5.93 0.63
CA SER A 157 -37.06 -6.92 -0.35
C SER A 157 -37.70 -8.15 0.30
N ASP A 158 -37.18 -8.59 1.46
CA ASP A 158 -37.79 -9.71 2.22
C ASP A 158 -39.15 -9.28 2.81
N TYR A 159 -39.27 -8.04 3.29
CA TYR A 159 -40.54 -7.45 3.74
C TYR A 159 -41.55 -7.34 2.59
N GLU A 160 -41.17 -6.84 1.42
CA GLU A 160 -42.06 -6.72 0.25
C GLU A 160 -42.60 -8.09 -0.24
N GLN A 161 -41.77 -9.15 -0.12
CA GLN A 161 -42.15 -10.51 -0.50
C GLN A 161 -42.97 -11.25 0.55
N ASN A 162 -42.76 -10.95 1.83
CA ASN A 162 -43.37 -11.65 2.96
C ASN A 162 -43.88 -10.66 4.03
N PRO A 163 -44.89 -9.82 3.75
CA PRO A 163 -45.35 -8.79 4.69
C PRO A 163 -45.91 -9.37 5.98
N ASP A 164 -46.50 -10.57 5.92
CA ASP A 164 -47.09 -11.25 7.08
C ASP A 164 -46.08 -11.64 8.15
N LYS A 165 -44.81 -11.75 7.78
CA LYS A 165 -43.69 -12.08 8.67
C LYS A 165 -43.27 -10.88 9.54
N TYR A 166 -43.65 -9.67 9.17
CA TYR A 166 -43.19 -8.41 9.76
C TYR A 166 -44.35 -7.52 10.14
N PRO A 167 -45.13 -7.85 11.19
CA PRO A 167 -46.31 -7.12 11.61
C PRO A 167 -46.02 -5.67 12.00
N ASP A 168 -44.80 -5.39 12.49
CA ASP A 168 -44.35 -4.06 12.90
C ASP A 168 -43.77 -3.20 11.75
N GLY A 169 -43.87 -3.68 10.51
CA GLY A 169 -43.31 -2.99 9.32
C GLY A 169 -41.88 -3.38 8.96
N PRO A 170 -41.28 -2.69 7.97
CA PRO A 170 -39.95 -3.05 7.47
C PRO A 170 -38.87 -2.80 8.51
N THR A 171 -38.01 -3.80 8.72
CA THR A 171 -36.89 -3.82 9.67
C THR A 171 -35.60 -3.25 9.11
N ASP A 172 -35.63 -2.64 7.93
CA ASP A 172 -34.49 -1.99 7.36
C ASP A 172 -34.11 -0.69 8.13
N GLU A 173 -32.87 -0.24 7.99
CA GLU A 173 -32.33 0.96 8.65
C GLU A 173 -33.17 2.24 8.37
N PHE A 174 -33.89 2.26 7.26
CA PHE A 174 -34.67 3.41 6.80
C PHE A 174 -36.16 3.29 7.09
N HIS A 175 -36.60 2.21 7.75
CA HIS A 175 -38.00 1.96 8.11
C HIS A 175 -38.96 2.14 6.93
N GLY A 176 -38.59 1.64 5.75
CA GLY A 176 -39.38 1.74 4.54
C GLY A 176 -39.56 3.15 3.96
N ARG A 177 -38.80 4.15 4.45
CA ARG A 177 -38.88 5.54 3.94
C ARG A 177 -38.48 5.67 2.47
N TYR A 178 -37.65 4.75 1.97
CA TYR A 178 -37.17 4.71 0.59
C TYR A 178 -37.66 3.46 -0.12
N SER A 179 -37.95 3.56 -1.42
CA SER A 179 -38.35 2.40 -2.22
C SER A 179 -37.16 1.43 -2.39
N ALA A 180 -37.45 0.15 -2.59
CA ALA A 180 -36.44 -0.88 -2.85
C ALA A 180 -35.56 -0.53 -4.06
N ASP A 181 -36.13 0.04 -5.13
CA ASP A 181 -35.40 0.47 -6.32
C ASP A 181 -34.40 1.60 -6.03
N TYR A 182 -34.77 2.56 -5.17
CA TYR A 182 -33.86 3.63 -4.77
C TYR A 182 -32.65 3.09 -3.99
N ILE A 183 -32.89 2.21 -3.01
CA ILE A 183 -31.82 1.56 -2.22
C ILE A 183 -30.95 0.68 -3.11
N ARG A 184 -31.55 -0.02 -4.09
CA ARG A 184 -30.82 -0.81 -5.09
C ARG A 184 -29.89 0.06 -5.93
N ASN A 185 -30.35 1.22 -6.37
CA ASN A 185 -29.54 2.16 -7.15
C ASN A 185 -28.36 2.72 -6.33
N LEU A 186 -28.59 3.10 -5.07
CA LEU A 186 -27.53 3.53 -4.15
C LEU A 186 -26.49 2.41 -3.95
N ARG A 187 -26.94 1.19 -3.67
CA ARG A 187 -26.04 0.02 -3.57
C ARG A 187 -25.18 -0.14 -4.82
N ASN A 188 -25.79 -0.05 -6.01
CA ASN A 188 -25.09 -0.22 -7.27
C ASN A 188 -24.08 0.91 -7.52
N ASN A 189 -24.40 2.15 -7.14
CA ASN A 189 -23.48 3.29 -7.23
C ASN A 189 -22.25 3.09 -6.33
N PHE A 190 -22.43 2.69 -5.07
CA PHE A 190 -21.32 2.40 -4.18
C PHE A 190 -20.46 1.23 -4.69
N ARG A 191 -21.10 0.19 -5.25
CA ARG A 191 -20.39 -0.92 -5.89
C ARG A 191 -19.53 -0.42 -7.05
N ARG A 192 -20.10 0.35 -7.97
CA ARG A 192 -19.40 0.88 -9.14
C ARG A 192 -18.24 1.78 -8.74
N ASN A 193 -18.45 2.67 -7.78
CA ASN A 193 -17.38 3.54 -7.29
C ASN A 193 -16.24 2.75 -6.64
N ARG A 194 -16.55 1.72 -5.82
CA ARG A 194 -15.55 0.83 -5.27
C ARG A 194 -14.73 0.14 -6.36
N ASP A 195 -15.40 -0.43 -7.35
CA ASP A 195 -14.76 -1.16 -8.44
C ASP A 195 -13.90 -0.22 -9.30
N LEU A 196 -14.33 1.05 -9.52
CA LEU A 196 -13.50 2.08 -10.15
C LEU A 196 -12.26 2.42 -9.32
N CYS A 197 -12.38 2.59 -8.00
CA CYS A 197 -11.23 2.83 -7.12
C CYS A 197 -10.22 1.69 -7.18
N ILE A 198 -10.67 0.43 -7.27
CA ILE A 198 -9.79 -0.74 -7.44
C ILE A 198 -9.03 -0.67 -8.77
N ILE A 199 -9.72 -0.34 -9.88
CA ILE A 199 -9.09 -0.23 -11.21
C ILE A 199 -8.05 0.90 -11.22
N ILE A 200 -8.39 2.07 -10.66
CA ILE A 200 -7.47 3.21 -10.55
C ILE A 200 -6.26 2.85 -9.67
N SER A 201 -6.48 2.15 -8.56
CA SER A 201 -5.39 1.67 -7.68
C SER A 201 -4.43 0.72 -8.41
N ALA A 202 -4.95 -0.18 -9.23
CA ALA A 202 -4.15 -1.07 -10.07
C ALA A 202 -3.34 -0.28 -11.11
N GLY A 203 -3.95 0.73 -11.75
CA GLY A 203 -3.26 1.64 -12.67
C GLY A 203 -2.12 2.41 -12.00
N LEU A 204 -2.35 2.98 -10.81
CA LEU A 204 -1.32 3.65 -10.02
C LEU A 204 -0.18 2.69 -9.63
N TYR A 205 -0.51 1.43 -9.35
CA TYR A 205 0.50 0.43 -9.03
C TYR A 205 1.42 0.15 -10.22
N VAL A 206 0.88 0.02 -11.43
CA VAL A 206 1.69 -0.14 -12.63
C VAL A 206 2.54 1.10 -12.91
N LEU A 207 1.95 2.29 -12.78
CA LEU A 207 2.67 3.56 -13.03
C LEU A 207 3.86 3.73 -12.08
N GLN A 208 3.73 3.41 -10.79
CA GLN A 208 4.82 3.53 -9.83
C GLN A 208 5.96 2.53 -10.10
N ILE A 209 5.65 1.34 -10.66
CA ILE A 209 6.68 0.36 -11.06
C ILE A 209 7.46 0.91 -12.27
N VAL A 210 6.74 1.44 -13.27
CA VAL A 210 7.35 2.05 -14.46
C VAL A 210 8.23 3.25 -14.05
N ASP A 211 7.73 4.13 -13.17
CA ASP A 211 8.51 5.26 -12.64
C ASP A 211 9.80 4.82 -11.95
N ALA A 212 9.74 3.80 -11.07
CA ALA A 212 10.93 3.26 -10.42
C ALA A 212 11.92 2.63 -11.40
N HIS A 213 11.42 1.99 -12.45
CA HIS A 213 12.23 1.39 -13.51
C HIS A 213 12.95 2.46 -14.34
N VAL A 214 12.23 3.50 -14.78
CA VAL A 214 12.77 4.61 -15.56
C VAL A 214 13.79 5.41 -14.73
N ASP A 215 13.48 5.74 -13.47
CA ASP A 215 14.41 6.42 -12.57
C ASP A 215 15.73 5.66 -12.41
N ALA A 216 15.66 4.32 -12.29
CA ALA A 216 16.85 3.51 -12.18
C ALA A 216 17.70 3.53 -13.45
N HIS A 217 17.05 3.47 -14.62
CA HIS A 217 17.76 3.59 -15.91
C HIS A 217 18.42 4.97 -16.08
N LEU A 218 17.72 6.05 -15.77
CA LEU A 218 18.27 7.40 -15.88
C LEU A 218 19.50 7.60 -14.99
N LYS A 219 19.52 6.98 -13.81
CA LYS A 219 20.70 7.04 -12.90
C LYS A 219 21.89 6.22 -13.38
N ASP A 220 21.65 5.10 -14.07
CA ASP A 220 22.73 4.33 -14.67
C ASP A 220 23.36 5.06 -15.89
N TYR A 221 22.63 6.01 -16.48
CA TYR A 221 23.10 6.86 -17.59
C TYR A 221 23.53 8.28 -17.17
N ASP A 222 23.60 8.56 -15.87
CA ASP A 222 24.07 9.86 -15.39
C ASP A 222 25.58 10.01 -15.61
N ILE A 223 25.94 10.59 -16.75
CA ILE A 223 27.30 10.84 -17.24
C ILE A 223 27.88 12.14 -16.60
N SER A 224 27.17 12.72 -15.62
CA SER A 224 27.56 14.01 -15.06
C SER A 224 28.91 14.01 -14.32
N ASP A 225 29.41 12.85 -13.92
CA ASP A 225 30.73 12.74 -13.29
C ASP A 225 31.90 12.74 -14.30
N ASP A 226 31.64 12.46 -15.60
CA ASP A 226 32.69 12.46 -16.66
C ASP A 226 32.78 13.77 -17.42
N LEU A 227 31.87 14.71 -17.22
CA LEU A 227 31.86 16.03 -17.83
C LEU A 227 32.31 17.11 -16.83
N THR A 228 33.34 16.87 -16.06
CA THR A 228 34.09 17.94 -15.43
C THR A 228 34.90 18.64 -16.53
N MET A 229 34.38 19.78 -16.99
CA MET A 229 35.11 20.69 -17.84
C MET A 229 36.31 21.22 -17.03
N ASN A 230 37.45 20.57 -17.21
CA ASN A 230 38.68 20.95 -16.56
C ASN A 230 39.24 22.13 -17.37
N LEU A 231 38.93 23.34 -16.96
CA LEU A 231 39.50 24.55 -17.57
C LEU A 231 40.89 24.73 -16.99
N GLU A 232 41.89 24.22 -17.69
CA GLU A 232 43.29 24.50 -17.35
C GLU A 232 43.77 25.73 -18.11
N PRO A 233 44.26 26.76 -17.42
CA PRO A 233 44.87 27.89 -18.09
C PRO A 233 46.19 27.43 -18.72
N MET A 234 46.24 27.44 -20.04
CA MET A 234 47.41 27.08 -20.81
C MET A 234 48.17 28.34 -21.25
N VAL A 235 49.45 28.39 -20.93
CA VAL A 235 50.37 29.42 -21.42
C VAL A 235 51.31 28.76 -22.39
N ASP A 236 51.16 29.07 -23.65
CA ASP A 236 52.05 28.60 -24.70
C ASP A 236 52.86 29.77 -25.31
N TYR A 237 54.02 29.49 -25.90
CA TYR A 237 54.85 30.48 -26.52
C TYR A 237 54.85 30.27 -28.03
N THR A 238 54.28 31.21 -28.76
CA THR A 238 54.27 31.16 -30.23
C THR A 238 55.27 32.17 -30.79
N TYR A 239 56.11 31.74 -31.77
CA TYR A 239 57.00 32.60 -32.47
C TYR A 239 56.24 33.46 -33.46
N VAL A 240 56.32 34.81 -33.31
CA VAL A 240 55.67 35.77 -34.21
C VAL A 240 56.74 36.39 -35.07
N PRO A 241 56.82 36.03 -36.36
CA PRO A 241 57.90 36.52 -37.27
C PRO A 241 57.97 38.05 -37.43
N SER A 242 56.82 38.71 -37.35
CA SER A 242 56.70 40.18 -37.50
C SER A 242 57.26 40.97 -36.30
N LEU A 243 57.50 40.36 -35.18
CA LEU A 243 58.00 41.01 -33.95
C LEU A 243 59.32 40.39 -33.46
N GLY A 244 59.89 39.43 -34.17
CA GLY A 244 61.22 38.90 -34.00
C GLY A 244 61.44 38.11 -32.67
N GLY A 245 60.38 37.51 -32.10
CA GLY A 245 60.51 36.78 -30.85
C GLY A 245 59.31 35.95 -30.44
N ASN A 246 59.51 35.07 -29.44
CA ASN A 246 58.43 34.25 -28.82
C ASN A 246 57.54 35.15 -27.96
N ARG A 247 56.26 35.03 -28.13
CA ARG A 247 55.26 35.71 -27.29
C ARG A 247 54.37 34.70 -26.55
N PRO A 248 54.06 34.97 -25.31
CA PRO A 248 53.12 34.11 -24.58
C PRO A 248 51.69 34.26 -25.12
N VAL A 249 51.09 33.16 -25.46
CA VAL A 249 49.66 33.07 -25.85
C VAL A 249 48.93 32.41 -24.71
N PHE A 250 47.88 33.04 -24.23
CA PHE A 250 47.01 32.51 -23.18
C PHE A 250 45.80 31.86 -23.82
N GLY A 251 45.56 30.61 -23.49
CA GLY A 251 44.40 29.83 -23.93
C GLY A 251 43.76 29.06 -22.79
N LEU A 252 42.59 28.56 -23.04
CA LEU A 252 41.88 27.59 -22.19
C LEU A 252 41.81 26.28 -22.97
N SER A 253 42.27 25.19 -22.40
CA SER A 253 42.15 23.84 -22.97
C SER A 253 41.21 22.99 -22.13
#